data_bfd46ef60addac9995b7259dd565f1db
#
_entry.id   bfd46ef60addac9995b7259dd565f1db
#
_cell.length_a   1.000
_cell.length_b   1.000
_cell.length_c   1.000
_cell.angle_alpha   90.00
_cell.angle_beta   90.00
_cell.angle_gamma   90.00
#
_symmetry.space_group_name_H-M   'P 1'
#
loop_
_entity.id
_entity.type
_entity.pdbx_description
1 polymer ?
#
loop_
_entity_poly.entity_id
_entity_poly.type
_entity_poly.pdbx_seq_one_letter_code
_entity_poly.pdbx_strand_id
1 'polypeptide(L)'
;MNAELRPLPPPKRRRDPKYKPSFKPRHTRTAVLAIGSTLREYALLMRLHRPIGIWLLMWPALWALWIAGQGLPDQKLLMLFLAGIFVMRSAGCVINDYADRDFDPSVARTRDRPLAAKRVAPGEAIVLFIVLGLIATWLAMQLDPLARLYAAVGGLLAVTYPWLKRFVHLPQFFLGVAFGWSIPMAF
;
A
#
# COMPACT_ATOMS: atom_id res chain seq x y z
N MET A 1 -18.44 21.74 38.47
CA MET A 1 -18.14 20.37 38.90
C MET A 1 -17.72 19.64 37.61
N ASN A 2 -16.40 19.73 37.25
CA ASN A 2 -15.84 19.20 36.02
C ASN A 2 -15.42 17.74 36.27
N ALA A 3 -16.19 16.79 35.78
CA ALA A 3 -15.78 15.39 35.72
C ALA A 3 -14.73 15.25 34.64
N GLU A 4 -13.46 15.16 35.04
CA GLU A 4 -12.34 14.79 34.14
C GLU A 4 -12.63 13.38 33.58
N LEU A 5 -12.96 13.31 32.30
CA LEU A 5 -13.03 12.06 31.55
C LEU A 5 -11.62 11.50 31.44
N ARG A 6 -11.24 10.60 32.36
CA ARG A 6 -9.99 9.83 32.23
C ARG A 6 -10.05 9.03 30.93
N PRO A 7 -9.04 9.11 30.08
CA PRO A 7 -8.98 8.28 28.89
C PRO A 7 -9.00 6.81 29.28
N LEU A 8 -9.86 6.03 28.65
CA LEU A 8 -9.94 4.58 28.84
C LEU A 8 -8.57 3.95 28.60
N PRO A 9 -8.10 3.06 29.48
CA PRO A 9 -6.84 2.37 29.26
C PRO A 9 -6.91 1.57 27.95
N PRO A 10 -5.82 1.52 27.16
CA PRO A 10 -5.80 0.77 25.91
C PRO A 10 -6.18 -0.69 26.20
N PRO A 11 -6.96 -1.34 25.28
CA PRO A 11 -7.40 -2.71 25.49
C PRO A 11 -6.21 -3.62 25.68
N LYS A 12 -6.17 -4.36 26.81
CA LYS A 12 -5.14 -5.35 27.10
C LYS A 12 -5.10 -6.38 25.97
N ARG A 13 -4.08 -6.32 25.14
CA ARG A 13 -3.85 -7.26 24.04
C ARG A 13 -3.66 -8.65 24.61
N ARG A 14 -4.65 -9.53 24.47
CA ARG A 14 -4.50 -10.97 24.77
C ARG A 14 -3.48 -11.54 23.78
N ARG A 15 -2.26 -11.81 24.24
CA ARG A 15 -1.32 -12.66 23.52
C ARG A 15 -1.92 -14.08 23.51
N ASP A 16 -2.14 -14.63 22.31
CA ASP A 16 -2.51 -16.06 22.20
C ASP A 16 -1.28 -16.89 22.63
N PRO A 17 -1.30 -17.58 23.79
CA PRO A 17 -0.14 -18.32 24.30
C PRO A 17 0.20 -19.55 23.44
N LYS A 18 -0.66 -19.95 22.52
CA LYS A 18 -0.47 -21.12 21.64
C LYS A 18 0.17 -20.77 20.30
N TYR A 19 0.36 -19.48 19.98
CA TYR A 19 1.00 -19.08 18.74
C TYR A 19 2.52 -19.26 18.81
N LYS A 20 3.02 -20.39 18.29
CA LYS A 20 4.42 -20.58 17.94
C LYS A 20 4.59 -20.21 16.46
N PRO A 21 5.34 -19.14 16.11
CA PRO A 21 5.65 -18.86 14.72
C PRO A 21 6.42 -20.05 14.14
N SER A 22 5.85 -20.74 13.17
CA SER A 22 6.53 -21.80 12.45
C SER A 22 7.53 -21.17 11.48
N PHE A 23 8.69 -20.79 11.99
CA PHE A 23 9.83 -20.43 11.16
C PHE A 23 10.31 -21.71 10.46
N LYS A 24 9.96 -21.88 9.19
CA LYS A 24 10.62 -22.86 8.32
C LYS A 24 11.77 -22.12 7.63
N PRO A 25 13.03 -22.37 8.02
CA PRO A 25 14.15 -21.76 7.32
C PRO A 25 14.16 -22.19 5.85
N ARG A 26 14.52 -21.27 4.97
CA ARG A 26 14.61 -21.43 3.50
C ARG A 26 15.72 -22.39 3.05
N HIS A 27 16.12 -23.36 3.85
CA HIS A 27 17.24 -24.24 3.52
C HIS A 27 16.82 -25.33 2.51
N THR A 28 17.57 -25.39 1.40
CA THR A 28 17.58 -26.44 0.35
C THR A 28 16.32 -26.56 -0.53
N ARG A 29 15.98 -25.47 -1.23
CA ARG A 29 15.15 -25.59 -2.44
C ARG A 29 16.03 -25.29 -3.66
N THR A 30 15.88 -26.08 -4.73
CA THR A 30 16.52 -25.81 -6.04
C THR A 30 16.31 -24.33 -6.38
N ALA A 31 17.31 -23.64 -6.93
CA ALA A 31 17.28 -22.18 -7.13
C ALA A 31 15.99 -21.69 -7.83
N VAL A 32 15.47 -22.42 -8.79
CA VAL A 32 14.23 -22.11 -9.51
C VAL A 32 12.99 -22.14 -8.57
N LEU A 33 12.93 -23.14 -7.66
CA LEU A 33 11.83 -23.22 -6.67
C LEU A 33 11.97 -22.11 -5.61
N ALA A 34 13.19 -21.69 -5.30
CA ALA A 34 13.44 -20.59 -4.39
C ALA A 34 13.01 -19.24 -4.99
N ILE A 35 13.29 -19.00 -6.28
CA ILE A 35 12.85 -17.79 -7.00
C ILE A 35 11.33 -17.74 -7.07
N GLY A 36 10.67 -18.82 -7.49
CA GLY A 36 9.21 -18.87 -7.57
C GLY A 36 8.52 -18.63 -6.22
N SER A 37 9.09 -19.17 -5.12
CA SER A 37 8.57 -18.92 -3.78
C SER A 37 8.75 -17.47 -3.35
N THR A 38 9.87 -16.82 -3.71
CA THR A 38 10.13 -15.42 -3.41
C THR A 38 9.19 -14.48 -4.16
N LEU A 39 9.00 -14.71 -5.46
CA LEU A 39 8.06 -13.93 -6.28
C LEU A 39 6.63 -14.04 -5.75
N ARG A 40 6.24 -15.24 -5.30
CA ARG A 40 4.93 -15.43 -4.67
C ARG A 40 4.78 -14.62 -3.38
N GLU A 41 5.80 -14.59 -2.51
CA GLU A 41 5.75 -13.79 -1.27
C GLU A 41 5.69 -12.28 -1.59
N TYR A 42 6.39 -11.81 -2.63
CA TYR A 42 6.29 -10.42 -3.07
C TYR A 42 4.91 -10.11 -3.66
N ALA A 43 4.32 -11.00 -4.44
CA ALA A 43 2.96 -10.86 -4.95
C ALA A 43 1.92 -10.80 -3.80
N LEU A 44 2.13 -11.59 -2.73
CA LEU A 44 1.32 -11.54 -1.52
C LEU A 44 1.51 -10.23 -0.76
N LEU A 45 2.73 -9.70 -0.67
CA LEU A 45 3.06 -8.43 -0.02
C LEU A 45 2.43 -7.25 -0.78
N MET A 46 2.48 -7.27 -2.11
CA MET A 46 1.80 -6.31 -3.00
C MET A 46 0.27 -6.49 -3.02
N ARG A 47 -0.25 -7.54 -2.39
CA ARG A 47 -1.68 -7.91 -2.34
C ARG A 47 -2.32 -8.13 -3.70
N LEU A 48 -1.60 -8.68 -4.67
CA LEU A 48 -2.13 -8.95 -6.01
C LEU A 48 -3.29 -9.97 -6.00
N HIS A 49 -3.36 -10.82 -4.99
CA HIS A 49 -4.46 -11.76 -4.76
C HIS A 49 -5.75 -11.10 -4.24
N ARG A 50 -5.73 -9.79 -3.95
CA ARG A 50 -6.88 -9.01 -3.46
C ARG A 50 -7.05 -7.73 -4.26
N PRO A 51 -7.57 -7.80 -5.49
CA PRO A 51 -7.61 -6.67 -6.42
C PRO A 51 -8.57 -5.55 -6.03
N ILE A 52 -9.43 -5.76 -5.04
CA ILE A 52 -10.43 -4.77 -4.61
C ILE A 52 -9.82 -3.37 -4.37
N GLY A 53 -8.61 -3.29 -3.82
CA GLY A 53 -7.96 -2.01 -3.59
C GLY A 53 -7.50 -1.32 -4.88
N ILE A 54 -7.23 -2.08 -5.95
CA ILE A 54 -6.93 -1.52 -7.28
C ILE A 54 -8.22 -0.93 -7.87
N TRP A 55 -9.32 -1.66 -7.79
CA TRP A 55 -10.62 -1.19 -8.29
C TRP A 55 -11.08 0.10 -7.60
N LEU A 56 -10.88 0.19 -6.26
CA LEU A 56 -11.25 1.39 -5.49
C LEU A 56 -10.45 2.65 -5.89
N LEU A 57 -9.20 2.51 -6.31
CA LEU A 57 -8.38 3.60 -6.85
C LEU A 57 -8.72 3.90 -8.31
N MET A 58 -9.04 2.86 -9.06
CA MET A 58 -9.24 2.94 -10.51
C MET A 58 -10.53 3.67 -10.88
N TRP A 59 -11.65 3.40 -10.19
CA TRP A 59 -12.94 3.97 -10.56
C TRP A 59 -12.93 5.51 -10.51
N PRO A 60 -12.49 6.17 -9.42
CA PRO A 60 -12.40 7.63 -9.39
C PRO A 60 -11.50 8.20 -10.49
N ALA A 61 -10.37 7.56 -10.76
CA ALA A 61 -9.46 7.97 -11.82
C ALA A 61 -10.08 7.87 -13.21
N LEU A 62 -10.77 6.76 -13.50
CA LEU A 62 -11.46 6.58 -14.77
C LEU A 62 -12.54 7.66 -14.96
N TRP A 63 -13.40 7.87 -13.98
CA TRP A 63 -14.42 8.91 -14.07
C TRP A 63 -13.81 10.29 -14.37
N ALA A 64 -12.74 10.65 -13.65
CA ALA A 64 -12.05 11.92 -13.86
C ALA A 64 -11.47 12.04 -15.28
N LEU A 65 -10.82 10.98 -15.78
CA LEU A 65 -10.26 10.96 -17.14
C LEU A 65 -11.34 11.10 -18.23
N TRP A 66 -12.50 10.43 -18.06
CA TRP A 66 -13.61 10.55 -19.02
C TRP A 66 -14.25 11.93 -19.00
N ILE A 67 -14.38 12.54 -17.81
CA ILE A 67 -14.92 13.90 -17.67
C ILE A 67 -13.95 14.93 -18.22
N ALA A 68 -12.66 14.86 -17.85
CA ALA A 68 -11.64 15.78 -18.32
C ALA A 68 -11.44 15.69 -19.85
N GLY A 69 -11.48 14.48 -20.39
CA GLY A 69 -11.38 14.22 -21.84
C GLY A 69 -12.66 14.53 -22.63
N GLN A 70 -13.75 14.94 -21.96
CA GLN A 70 -15.07 15.19 -22.59
C GLN A 70 -15.53 14.01 -23.48
N GLY A 71 -15.21 12.79 -23.07
CA GLY A 71 -15.47 11.55 -23.80
C GLY A 71 -14.34 10.54 -23.60
N LEU A 72 -13.90 9.89 -24.68
CA LEU A 72 -12.81 8.92 -24.60
C LEU A 72 -11.49 9.63 -24.29
N PRO A 73 -10.83 9.27 -23.17
CA PRO A 73 -9.53 9.85 -22.82
C PRO A 73 -8.44 9.39 -23.80
N ASP A 74 -7.38 10.17 -23.90
CA ASP A 74 -6.17 9.78 -24.62
C ASP A 74 -5.68 8.41 -24.14
N GLN A 75 -5.40 7.50 -25.10
CA GLN A 75 -5.03 6.13 -24.78
C GLN A 75 -3.72 6.05 -23.99
N LYS A 76 -2.74 6.89 -24.29
CA LYS A 76 -1.47 6.94 -23.56
C LYS A 76 -1.71 7.38 -22.12
N LEU A 77 -2.50 8.42 -21.92
CA LEU A 77 -2.84 8.93 -20.60
C LEU A 77 -3.61 7.88 -19.77
N LEU A 78 -4.59 7.22 -20.39
CA LEU A 78 -5.33 6.13 -19.74
C LEU A 78 -4.40 5.01 -19.27
N MET A 79 -3.45 4.57 -20.12
CA MET A 79 -2.51 3.50 -19.75
C MET A 79 -1.54 3.93 -18.68
N LEU A 80 -1.08 5.19 -18.66
CA LEU A 80 -0.23 5.75 -17.61
C LEU A 80 -0.95 5.75 -16.26
N PHE A 81 -2.23 6.16 -16.23
CA PHE A 81 -3.03 6.13 -15.00
C PHE A 81 -3.26 4.71 -14.49
N LEU A 82 -3.65 3.77 -15.35
CA LEU A 82 -3.87 2.37 -14.97
C LEU A 82 -2.59 1.72 -14.41
N ALA A 83 -1.46 1.92 -15.09
CA ALA A 83 -0.16 1.43 -14.63
C ALA A 83 0.25 2.10 -13.30
N GLY A 84 0.09 3.42 -13.19
CA GLY A 84 0.36 4.19 -11.98
C GLY A 84 -0.47 3.71 -10.79
N ILE A 85 -1.76 3.48 -10.96
CA ILE A 85 -2.67 2.95 -9.94
C ILE A 85 -2.19 1.58 -9.46
N PHE A 86 -1.86 0.68 -10.38
CA PHE A 86 -1.37 -0.66 -10.04
C PHE A 86 -0.07 -0.59 -9.23
N VAL A 87 0.89 0.20 -9.67
CA VAL A 87 2.20 0.37 -9.03
C VAL A 87 2.06 1.05 -7.67
N MET A 88 1.33 2.17 -7.60
CA MET A 88 1.14 2.92 -6.35
C MET A 88 0.33 2.14 -5.31
N ARG A 89 -0.68 1.38 -5.74
CA ARG A 89 -1.41 0.48 -4.85
C ARG A 89 -0.50 -0.60 -4.27
N SER A 90 0.36 -1.18 -5.10
CA SER A 90 1.33 -2.19 -4.68
C SER A 90 2.35 -1.61 -3.70
N ALA A 91 2.95 -0.46 -4.02
CA ALA A 91 3.88 0.26 -3.15
C ALA A 91 3.24 0.63 -1.80
N GLY A 92 2.00 1.14 -1.83
CA GLY A 92 1.24 1.47 -0.62
C GLY A 92 0.99 0.26 0.28
N CYS A 93 0.75 -0.94 -0.29
CA CYS A 93 0.62 -2.17 0.50
C CYS A 93 1.94 -2.55 1.16
N VAL A 94 3.05 -2.49 0.42
CA VAL A 94 4.39 -2.84 0.91
C VAL A 94 4.80 -1.93 2.07
N ILE A 95 4.69 -0.61 1.90
CA ILE A 95 5.09 0.35 2.94
C ILE A 95 4.17 0.29 4.17
N ASN A 96 2.87 0.05 3.96
CA ASN A 96 1.94 -0.13 5.07
C ASN A 96 2.25 -1.39 5.89
N ASP A 97 2.53 -2.52 5.24
CA ASP A 97 2.88 -3.76 5.93
C ASP A 97 4.27 -3.64 6.61
N TYR A 98 5.20 -2.89 6.03
CA TYR A 98 6.48 -2.55 6.65
C TYR A 98 6.29 -1.70 7.92
N ALA A 99 5.46 -0.67 7.86
CA ALA A 99 5.17 0.17 9.03
C ALA A 99 4.47 -0.63 10.15
N ASP A 100 3.58 -1.57 9.80
CA ASP A 100 2.82 -2.36 10.77
C ASP A 100 3.51 -3.66 11.19
N ARG A 101 4.72 -3.99 10.72
CA ARG A 101 5.42 -5.27 10.91
C ARG A 101 5.54 -5.72 12.37
N ASP A 102 5.63 -4.77 13.29
CA ASP A 102 5.79 -5.05 14.73
C ASP A 102 4.43 -5.27 15.42
N PHE A 103 3.33 -4.81 14.80
CA PHE A 103 1.96 -4.90 15.32
C PHE A 103 1.19 -6.08 14.70
N ASP A 104 1.38 -6.34 13.43
CA ASP A 104 0.66 -7.34 12.66
C ASP A 104 0.73 -8.78 13.25
N PRO A 105 1.85 -9.24 13.82
CA PRO A 105 1.92 -10.56 14.45
C PRO A 105 0.95 -10.75 15.61
N SER A 106 0.56 -9.67 16.30
CA SER A 106 -0.36 -9.72 17.44
C SER A 106 -1.84 -9.75 17.05
N VAL A 107 -2.16 -9.60 15.77
CA VAL A 107 -3.54 -9.52 15.25
C VAL A 107 -3.85 -10.73 14.40
N ALA A 108 -4.87 -11.50 14.74
CA ALA A 108 -5.23 -12.77 14.07
C ALA A 108 -5.41 -12.64 12.54
N ARG A 109 -5.94 -11.50 12.06
CA ARG A 109 -6.19 -11.23 10.64
C ARG A 109 -4.91 -10.94 9.84
N THR A 110 -3.86 -10.44 10.49
CA THR A 110 -2.66 -9.90 9.81
C THR A 110 -1.38 -10.66 10.13
N ARG A 111 -1.40 -11.55 11.11
CA ARG A 111 -0.23 -12.34 11.54
C ARG A 111 0.39 -13.19 10.42
N ASP A 112 -0.41 -13.57 9.41
CA ASP A 112 0.04 -14.42 8.29
C ASP A 112 0.56 -13.59 7.09
N ARG A 113 0.66 -12.25 7.23
CA ARG A 113 1.29 -11.41 6.20
C ARG A 113 2.78 -11.75 6.06
N PRO A 114 3.38 -11.63 4.86
CA PRO A 114 4.76 -12.02 4.62
C PRO A 114 5.79 -11.43 5.59
N LEU A 115 5.67 -10.14 5.93
CA LEU A 115 6.56 -9.48 6.91
C LEU A 115 6.28 -9.91 8.34
N ALA A 116 5.01 -9.97 8.75
CA ALA A 116 4.61 -10.38 10.10
C ALA A 116 5.00 -11.83 10.39
N ALA A 117 4.86 -12.71 9.39
CA ALA A 117 5.25 -14.12 9.44
C ALA A 117 6.75 -14.35 9.17
N LYS A 118 7.55 -13.28 9.00
CA LYS A 118 9.01 -13.32 8.72
C LYS A 118 9.38 -14.13 7.47
N ARG A 119 8.49 -14.24 6.49
CA ARG A 119 8.77 -14.89 5.19
C ARG A 119 9.49 -13.97 4.22
N VAL A 120 9.38 -12.65 4.41
CA VAL A 120 10.11 -11.61 3.70
C VAL A 120 10.88 -10.80 4.74
N ALA A 121 12.15 -10.50 4.47
CA ALA A 121 12.94 -9.65 5.35
C ALA A 121 12.51 -8.17 5.20
N PRO A 122 12.60 -7.36 6.28
CA PRO A 122 12.28 -5.92 6.19
C PRO A 122 13.09 -5.19 5.12
N GLY A 123 14.37 -5.55 4.94
CA GLY A 123 15.22 -4.97 3.90
C GLY A 123 14.72 -5.29 2.48
N GLU A 124 14.25 -6.53 2.23
CA GLU A 124 13.66 -6.91 0.93
C GLU A 124 12.39 -6.10 0.64
N ALA A 125 11.55 -5.85 1.65
CA ALA A 125 10.35 -5.03 1.50
C ALA A 125 10.70 -3.58 1.14
N ILE A 126 11.73 -3.00 1.75
CA ILE A 126 12.19 -1.65 1.41
C ILE A 126 12.74 -1.59 0.00
N VAL A 127 13.54 -2.57 -0.43
CA VAL A 127 14.05 -2.64 -1.81
C VAL A 127 12.88 -2.73 -2.80
N LEU A 128 11.89 -3.60 -2.54
CA LEU A 128 10.69 -3.71 -3.37
C LEU A 128 9.93 -2.39 -3.44
N PHE A 129 9.76 -1.69 -2.29
CA PHE A 129 9.12 -0.39 -2.24
C PHE A 129 9.86 0.65 -3.08
N ILE A 130 11.21 0.70 -2.98
CA ILE A 130 12.04 1.63 -3.78
C ILE A 130 11.88 1.34 -5.27
N VAL A 131 11.94 0.07 -5.69
CA VAL A 131 11.75 -0.31 -7.09
C VAL A 131 10.39 0.13 -7.61
N LEU A 132 9.31 -0.12 -6.86
CA LEU A 132 7.97 0.33 -7.22
C LEU A 132 7.88 1.86 -7.27
N GLY A 133 8.53 2.55 -6.35
CA GLY A 133 8.62 4.01 -6.32
C GLY A 133 9.34 4.59 -7.54
N LEU A 134 10.44 3.97 -7.96
CA LEU A 134 11.17 4.37 -9.18
C LEU A 134 10.31 4.17 -10.44
N ILE A 135 9.58 3.05 -10.53
CA ILE A 135 8.65 2.81 -11.63
C ILE A 135 7.52 3.86 -11.61
N ALA A 136 6.95 4.17 -10.45
CA ALA A 136 5.91 5.19 -10.32
C ALA A 136 6.43 6.59 -10.74
N THR A 137 7.65 6.94 -10.33
CA THR A 137 8.30 8.19 -10.72
C THR A 137 8.53 8.24 -12.24
N TRP A 138 9.02 7.15 -12.83
CA TRP A 138 9.19 7.08 -14.28
C TRP A 138 7.88 7.23 -15.05
N LEU A 139 6.78 6.63 -14.58
CA LEU A 139 5.45 6.83 -15.15
C LEU A 139 5.00 8.28 -15.01
N ALA A 140 5.18 8.89 -13.83
CA ALA A 140 4.81 10.27 -13.57
C ALA A 140 5.58 11.26 -14.45
N MET A 141 6.85 10.97 -14.78
CA MET A 141 7.64 11.84 -15.68
C MET A 141 7.08 11.93 -17.11
N GLN A 142 6.19 11.06 -17.48
CA GLN A 142 5.52 11.09 -18.80
C GLN A 142 4.24 11.93 -18.81
N LEU A 143 3.78 12.39 -17.64
CA LEU A 143 2.65 13.30 -17.48
C LEU A 143 3.08 14.76 -17.71
N ASP A 144 2.13 15.65 -17.85
CA ASP A 144 2.38 17.09 -17.89
C ASP A 144 2.93 17.63 -16.54
N PRO A 145 3.52 18.84 -16.51
CA PRO A 145 4.14 19.37 -15.30
C PRO A 145 3.20 19.50 -14.09
N LEU A 146 1.93 19.84 -14.32
CA LEU A 146 0.96 20.00 -13.25
C LEU A 146 0.56 18.65 -12.68
N ALA A 147 0.23 17.67 -13.52
CA ALA A 147 -0.06 16.30 -13.09
C ALA A 147 1.14 15.64 -12.39
N ARG A 148 2.38 15.95 -12.80
CA ARG A 148 3.61 15.54 -12.08
C ARG A 148 3.68 16.08 -10.67
N LEU A 149 3.34 17.35 -10.47
CA LEU A 149 3.30 17.95 -9.13
C LEU A 149 2.27 17.23 -8.25
N TYR A 150 1.07 17.00 -8.77
CA TYR A 150 0.05 16.23 -8.06
C TYR A 150 0.50 14.80 -7.77
N ALA A 151 1.18 14.13 -8.71
CA ALA A 151 1.75 12.79 -8.50
C ALA A 151 2.76 12.78 -7.35
N ALA A 152 3.64 13.78 -7.25
CA ALA A 152 4.60 13.91 -6.16
C ALA A 152 3.90 14.08 -4.80
N VAL A 153 2.88 14.94 -4.72
CA VAL A 153 2.08 15.11 -3.50
C VAL A 153 1.32 13.84 -3.13
N GLY A 154 0.71 13.15 -4.11
CA GLY A 154 0.05 11.87 -3.90
C GLY A 154 1.00 10.78 -3.41
N GLY A 155 2.22 10.74 -3.94
CA GLY A 155 3.29 9.87 -3.48
C GLY A 155 3.66 10.13 -2.02
N LEU A 156 3.82 11.41 -1.65
CA LEU A 156 4.09 11.82 -0.28
C LEU A 156 2.96 11.40 0.67
N LEU A 157 1.70 11.60 0.29
CA LEU A 157 0.53 11.15 1.05
C LEU A 157 0.54 9.63 1.24
N ALA A 158 0.83 8.86 0.19
CA ALA A 158 0.87 7.41 0.26
C ALA A 158 1.98 6.90 1.19
N VAL A 159 3.14 7.57 1.20
CA VAL A 159 4.27 7.22 2.08
C VAL A 159 3.96 7.59 3.53
N THR A 160 3.40 8.75 3.79
CA THR A 160 3.17 9.25 5.16
C THR A 160 1.97 8.61 5.85
N TYR A 161 0.96 8.18 5.08
CA TYR A 161 -0.29 7.62 5.60
C TYR A 161 -0.13 6.48 6.64
N PRO A 162 0.77 5.48 6.45
CA PRO A 162 0.92 4.38 7.41
C PRO A 162 1.31 4.84 8.83
N TRP A 163 2.02 5.96 8.94
CA TRP A 163 2.38 6.56 10.23
C TRP A 163 1.31 7.53 10.69
N LEU A 164 0.76 8.34 9.77
CA LEU A 164 -0.25 9.34 10.07
C LEU A 164 -1.50 8.73 10.73
N LYS A 165 -1.96 7.57 10.27
CA LYS A 165 -3.12 6.83 10.84
C LYS A 165 -2.98 6.49 12.33
N ARG A 166 -1.78 6.62 12.92
CA ARG A 166 -1.53 6.36 14.35
C ARG A 166 -1.80 7.56 15.23
N PHE A 167 -1.78 8.75 14.65
CA PHE A 167 -1.90 10.03 15.36
C PHE A 167 -3.23 10.71 15.09
N VAL A 168 -3.89 10.38 13.97
CA VAL A 168 -5.14 11.06 13.56
C VAL A 168 -6.37 10.27 14.00
N HIS A 169 -7.37 10.99 14.46
CA HIS A 169 -8.65 10.41 14.90
C HIS A 169 -9.56 9.98 13.73
N LEU A 170 -9.33 10.50 12.51
CA LEU A 170 -10.11 10.22 11.30
C LEU A 170 -9.24 9.58 10.19
N PRO A 171 -8.65 8.38 10.41
CA PRO A 171 -7.76 7.76 9.43
C PRO A 171 -8.47 7.46 8.10
N GLN A 172 -9.77 7.21 8.11
CA GLN A 172 -10.56 6.93 6.92
C GLN A 172 -10.71 8.14 6.00
N PHE A 173 -10.77 9.35 6.56
CA PHE A 173 -10.77 10.58 5.77
C PHE A 173 -9.49 10.72 4.95
N PHE A 174 -8.34 10.58 5.59
CA PHE A 174 -7.03 10.65 4.90
C PHE A 174 -6.86 9.53 3.88
N LEU A 175 -7.38 8.34 4.18
CA LEU A 175 -7.40 7.24 3.21
C LEU A 175 -8.27 7.61 2.01
N GLY A 176 -9.44 8.19 2.21
CA GLY A 176 -10.33 8.66 1.14
C GLY A 176 -9.66 9.71 0.25
N VAL A 177 -8.98 10.69 0.85
CA VAL A 177 -8.20 11.69 0.12
C VAL A 177 -7.10 11.02 -0.74
N ALA A 178 -6.34 10.08 -0.16
CA ALA A 178 -5.30 9.37 -0.89
C ALA A 178 -5.87 8.53 -2.05
N PHE A 179 -7.06 7.93 -1.88
CA PHE A 179 -7.72 7.15 -2.92
C PHE A 179 -8.33 8.02 -4.03
N GLY A 180 -8.82 9.21 -3.70
CA GLY A 180 -9.35 10.18 -4.67
C GLY A 180 -8.28 11.07 -5.30
N TRP A 181 -7.00 10.96 -4.91
CA TRP A 181 -5.96 11.87 -5.33
C TRP A 181 -5.66 11.85 -6.84
N SER A 182 -6.03 10.77 -7.52
CA SER A 182 -5.92 10.68 -8.97
C SER A 182 -6.92 11.58 -9.72
N ILE A 183 -7.98 12.08 -9.05
CA ILE A 183 -8.97 12.97 -9.66
C ILE A 183 -8.33 14.29 -10.11
N PRO A 184 -7.69 15.10 -9.23
CA PRO A 184 -7.07 16.35 -9.67
C PRO A 184 -5.90 16.17 -10.64
N MET A 185 -5.35 14.97 -10.75
CA MET A 185 -4.30 14.68 -11.74
C MET A 185 -4.82 14.53 -13.16
N ALA A 186 -6.13 14.29 -13.35
CA ALA A 186 -6.75 14.08 -14.64
C ALA A 186 -7.17 15.39 -15.34
N PHE A 187 -7.20 16.51 -14.59
CA PHE A 187 -7.54 17.86 -15.04
C PHE A 187 -6.31 18.74 -15.12
#